data_cd9b3759a612f664fd33f62f414404f5
#
_entry.id   cd9b3759a612f664fd33f62f414404f5
#
_cell.length_a   1.000
_cell.length_b   1.000
_cell.length_c   1.000
_cell.angle_alpha   90.00
_cell.angle_beta   90.00
_cell.angle_gamma   90.00
#
_symmetry.space_group_name_H-M   'P 1'
#
loop_
_entity.id
_entity.type
_entity.pdbx_description
1 polymer ?
#
loop_
_entity_poly.entity_id
_entity_poly.type
_entity_poly.pdbx_seq_one_letter_code
_entity_poly.pdbx_strand_id
1 'polypeptide(L)'
;MTYEQQLLRNPEIRPTIEIIAEGLGEAYKTYSIFIKELERYDITLMDWRFYNDGKSWLSKGEYKWTTPRGANKAKPIFWLSIWSGFFKVSFFFGSDIQEELLQLPISQSAKELINDAKPMGKTMRFIPIVFDIADESQLSDLYVLSEFRKTRVK
;
A
#
# COMPACT_ATOMS: atom_id res chain seq x y z
N MET A 1 21.18 11.15 -13.33
CA MET A 1 20.86 9.83 -12.79
C MET A 1 20.03 9.98 -11.54
N THR A 2 18.83 9.40 -11.55
CA THR A 2 17.94 9.46 -10.40
C THR A 2 18.11 8.20 -9.56
N TYR A 3 18.40 8.38 -8.29
CA TYR A 3 18.49 7.26 -7.37
C TYR A 3 17.22 7.18 -6.57
N GLU A 4 16.66 5.97 -6.48
CA GLU A 4 15.55 5.73 -5.59
C GLU A 4 16.07 5.80 -4.16
N GLN A 5 15.48 6.68 -3.37
CA GLN A 5 15.89 6.86 -1.99
C GLN A 5 14.67 6.78 -1.08
N GLN A 6 14.65 5.78 -0.22
CA GLN A 6 13.61 5.66 0.80
C GLN A 6 13.89 6.68 1.91
N LEU A 7 12.83 7.39 2.28
CA LEU A 7 12.88 8.38 3.35
C LEU A 7 12.31 7.78 4.63
N LEU A 8 12.26 8.57 5.70
CA LEU A 8 11.69 8.16 6.99
C LEU A 8 12.41 6.95 7.56
N ARG A 9 13.74 7.02 7.63
CA ARG A 9 14.55 5.91 8.12
C ARG A 9 15.17 6.16 9.50
N ASN A 10 14.91 7.31 10.09
CA ASN A 10 15.43 7.62 11.41
C ASN A 10 14.38 7.27 12.46
N PRO A 11 14.64 6.29 13.35
CA PRO A 11 13.66 5.89 14.37
C PRO A 11 13.35 6.98 15.39
N GLU A 12 14.21 7.99 15.51
CA GLU A 12 14.01 9.07 16.47
C GLU A 12 13.20 10.23 15.89
N ILE A 13 12.95 10.23 14.58
CA ILE A 13 12.19 11.30 13.92
C ILE A 13 10.87 10.74 13.44
N ARG A 14 9.79 11.03 14.20
CA ARG A 14 8.46 10.60 13.83
C ARG A 14 7.97 11.38 12.60
N PRO A 15 7.40 10.71 11.59
CA PRO A 15 6.88 11.41 10.41
C PRO A 15 5.78 12.40 10.74
N THR A 16 5.86 13.59 10.12
CA THR A 16 4.83 14.61 10.20
C THR A 16 4.37 14.91 8.77
N ILE A 17 3.23 15.59 8.65
CA ILE A 17 2.71 15.99 7.35
C ILE A 17 3.75 16.84 6.61
N GLU A 18 4.43 17.74 7.33
CA GLU A 18 5.44 18.61 6.75
C GLU A 18 6.63 17.82 6.20
N ILE A 19 7.10 16.84 6.95
CA ILE A 19 8.22 16.00 6.51
C ILE A 19 7.84 15.18 5.28
N ILE A 20 6.62 14.62 5.28
CA ILE A 20 6.12 13.82 4.17
C ILE A 20 5.96 14.69 2.92
N ALA A 21 5.38 15.88 3.06
CA ALA A 21 5.17 16.80 1.94
C ALA A 21 6.49 17.23 1.34
N GLU A 22 7.48 17.52 2.17
CA GLU A 22 8.81 17.90 1.68
C GLU A 22 9.47 16.76 0.92
N GLY A 23 9.37 15.55 1.44
CA GLY A 23 9.96 14.38 0.80
C GLY A 23 9.30 14.04 -0.53
N LEU A 24 7.99 14.17 -0.63
CA LEU A 24 7.24 13.85 -1.83
C LEU A 24 7.30 14.94 -2.90
N GLY A 25 7.47 16.21 -2.49
CA GLY A 25 7.48 17.30 -3.46
C GLY A 25 6.18 17.34 -4.26
N GLU A 26 6.26 17.29 -5.58
CA GLU A 26 5.09 17.35 -6.44
C GLU A 26 4.15 16.15 -6.26
N ALA A 27 4.67 15.01 -5.84
CA ALA A 27 3.85 13.82 -5.59
C ALA A 27 2.97 13.96 -4.35
N TYR A 28 3.17 14.98 -3.54
CA TYR A 28 2.34 15.19 -2.35
C TYR A 28 0.87 15.41 -2.71
N LYS A 29 0.60 16.04 -3.83
CA LYS A 29 -0.78 16.23 -4.30
C LYS A 29 -1.46 14.89 -4.54
N THR A 30 -0.78 13.98 -5.23
CA THR A 30 -1.28 12.63 -5.49
C THR A 30 -1.48 11.87 -4.18
N TYR A 31 -0.53 11.99 -3.26
CA TYR A 31 -0.63 11.38 -1.94
C TYR A 31 -1.87 11.87 -1.19
N SER A 32 -2.11 13.17 -1.19
CA SER A 32 -3.27 13.75 -0.50
C SER A 32 -4.58 13.26 -1.09
N ILE A 33 -4.67 13.16 -2.41
CA ILE A 33 -5.86 12.65 -3.09
C ILE A 33 -6.10 11.19 -2.70
N PHE A 34 -5.04 10.38 -2.70
CA PHE A 34 -5.13 8.97 -2.34
C PHE A 34 -5.65 8.78 -0.92
N ILE A 35 -5.06 9.50 0.05
CA ILE A 35 -5.43 9.40 1.45
C ILE A 35 -6.91 9.76 1.65
N LYS A 36 -7.35 10.83 1.01
CA LYS A 36 -8.74 11.27 1.12
C LYS A 36 -9.71 10.27 0.50
N GLU A 37 -9.36 9.73 -0.66
CA GLU A 37 -10.22 8.78 -1.37
C GLU A 37 -10.38 7.46 -0.61
N LEU A 38 -9.39 7.08 0.19
CA LEU A 38 -9.46 5.85 0.99
C LEU A 38 -10.65 5.83 1.94
N GLU A 39 -11.13 6.99 2.36
CA GLU A 39 -12.31 7.08 3.23
C GLU A 39 -13.53 6.47 2.57
N ARG A 40 -13.65 6.57 1.26
CA ARG A 40 -14.78 6.01 0.50
C ARG A 40 -14.75 4.49 0.46
N TYR A 41 -13.60 3.90 0.75
CA TYR A 41 -13.43 2.44 0.78
C TYR A 41 -13.38 1.91 2.21
N ASP A 42 -13.65 2.77 3.20
CA ASP A 42 -13.59 2.42 4.62
C ASP A 42 -12.21 1.93 5.05
N ILE A 43 -11.17 2.47 4.41
CA ILE A 43 -9.79 2.14 4.73
C ILE A 43 -9.19 3.30 5.50
N THR A 44 -8.59 3.01 6.65
CA THR A 44 -7.96 4.00 7.51
C THR A 44 -6.45 3.80 7.50
N LEU A 45 -5.70 4.88 7.29
CA LEU A 45 -4.26 4.82 7.47
C LEU A 45 -3.95 4.86 8.96
N MET A 46 -3.24 3.86 9.41
CA MET A 46 -2.83 3.76 10.81
C MET A 46 -1.65 4.67 11.09
N ASP A 47 -1.39 4.94 12.36
CA ASP A 47 -0.26 5.77 12.75
C ASP A 47 1.04 5.20 12.19
N TRP A 48 1.95 6.09 11.82
CA TRP A 48 3.27 5.68 11.35
C TRP A 48 3.99 4.89 12.42
N ARG A 49 4.62 3.80 12.01
CA ARG A 49 5.30 2.89 12.91
C ARG A 49 6.66 2.55 12.33
N PHE A 50 7.67 2.51 13.20
CA PHE A 50 9.01 2.16 12.76
C PHE A 50 9.18 0.63 12.79
N TYR A 51 9.57 0.06 11.65
CA TYR A 51 9.80 -1.38 11.50
C TYR A 51 11.29 -1.66 11.44
N ASN A 52 11.78 -2.49 12.36
CA ASN A 52 13.20 -2.77 12.48
C ASN A 52 13.78 -3.59 11.32
N ASP A 53 12.98 -4.46 10.72
CA ASP A 53 13.45 -5.29 9.62
C ASP A 53 13.78 -4.48 8.37
N GLY A 54 12.98 -3.47 8.05
CA GLY A 54 13.25 -2.57 6.94
C GLY A 54 13.92 -1.27 7.33
N LYS A 55 14.05 -1.03 8.63
CA LYS A 55 14.62 0.21 9.20
C LYS A 55 13.99 1.47 8.61
N SER A 56 12.66 1.53 8.65
CA SER A 56 11.93 2.70 8.17
C SER A 56 10.55 2.77 8.80
N TRP A 57 9.98 3.98 8.75
CA TRP A 57 8.60 4.21 9.17
C TRP A 57 7.66 3.84 8.04
N LEU A 58 6.63 3.06 8.37
CA LEU A 58 5.58 2.68 7.41
C LEU A 58 4.23 3.01 8.02
N SER A 59 3.26 3.25 7.14
CA SER A 59 1.86 3.41 7.55
C SER A 59 1.06 2.29 6.90
N LYS A 60 0.24 1.63 7.71
CA LYS A 60 -0.57 0.51 7.23
C LYS A 60 -1.98 0.99 6.96
N GLY A 61 -2.53 0.65 5.79
CA GLY A 61 -3.93 0.88 5.49
C GLY A 61 -4.74 -0.31 5.99
N GLU A 62 -5.73 -0.06 6.87
CA GLU A 62 -6.56 -1.11 7.45
C GLU A 62 -8.02 -0.93 7.12
N TYR A 63 -8.70 -2.04 6.84
CA TYR A 63 -10.14 -2.10 6.76
C TYR A 63 -10.67 -2.65 8.09
N LYS A 64 -11.57 -1.89 8.73
CA LYS A 64 -12.15 -2.27 10.01
C LYS A 64 -13.65 -2.49 9.84
N TRP A 65 -14.16 -3.53 10.48
CA TRP A 65 -15.59 -3.80 10.45
C TRP A 65 -16.03 -4.47 11.77
N THR A 66 -17.35 -4.49 11.97
CA THR A 66 -17.93 -5.13 13.13
C THR A 66 -18.76 -6.32 12.64
N THR A 67 -18.56 -7.47 13.28
CA THR A 67 -19.33 -8.67 12.93
C THR A 67 -20.77 -8.57 13.47
N PRO A 68 -21.71 -9.39 12.96
CA PRO A 68 -23.09 -9.41 13.51
C PRO A 68 -23.15 -9.67 15.00
N ARG A 69 -22.13 -10.33 15.57
CA ARG A 69 -22.07 -10.59 17.01
C ARG A 69 -21.42 -9.46 17.79
N GLY A 70 -21.07 -8.36 17.15
CA GLY A 70 -20.49 -7.20 17.80
C GLY A 70 -18.98 -7.22 17.99
N ALA A 71 -18.28 -8.21 17.42
CA ALA A 71 -16.82 -8.26 17.49
C ALA A 71 -16.19 -7.30 16.51
N ASN A 72 -15.21 -6.53 16.97
CA ASN A 72 -14.45 -5.62 16.10
C ASN A 72 -13.35 -6.40 15.40
N LYS A 73 -13.30 -6.27 14.07
CA LYS A 73 -12.31 -6.93 13.23
C LYS A 73 -11.56 -5.91 12.40
N ALA A 74 -10.34 -6.25 12.03
CA ALA A 74 -9.52 -5.41 11.17
C ALA A 74 -8.61 -6.30 10.34
N LYS A 75 -8.30 -5.85 9.11
CA LYS A 75 -7.29 -6.53 8.32
C LYS A 75 -6.46 -5.53 7.55
N PRO A 76 -5.17 -5.82 7.38
CA PRO A 76 -4.30 -4.93 6.60
C PRO A 76 -4.63 -5.06 5.13
N ILE A 77 -4.69 -3.91 4.46
CA ILE A 77 -4.94 -3.84 3.03
C ILE A 77 -3.62 -3.63 2.29
N PHE A 78 -2.80 -2.67 2.75
CA PHE A 78 -1.50 -2.38 2.15
C PHE A 78 -0.57 -1.72 3.16
N TRP A 79 0.70 -1.61 2.80
CA TRP A 79 1.68 -0.82 3.54
C TRP A 79 2.18 0.30 2.65
N LEU A 80 2.39 1.47 3.25
CA LEU A 80 2.78 2.68 2.55
C LEU A 80 4.13 3.16 3.07
N SER A 81 5.05 3.43 2.15
CA SER A 81 6.36 4.00 2.48
C SER A 81 6.61 5.25 1.63
N ILE A 82 7.41 6.17 2.19
CA ILE A 82 7.71 7.44 1.52
C ILE A 82 9.12 7.38 0.96
N TRP A 83 9.24 7.79 -0.29
CA TRP A 83 10.50 7.85 -1.02
C TRP A 83 10.70 9.26 -1.55
N SER A 84 11.89 9.56 -2.04
CA SER A 84 12.18 10.88 -2.59
C SER A 84 11.41 11.09 -3.89
N GLY A 85 10.38 11.94 -3.85
CA GLY A 85 9.57 12.27 -5.02
C GLY A 85 8.45 11.30 -5.38
N PHE A 86 8.24 10.25 -4.59
CA PHE A 86 7.15 9.30 -4.81
C PHE A 86 6.88 8.49 -3.55
N PHE A 87 5.77 7.74 -3.53
CA PHE A 87 5.49 6.83 -2.43
C PHE A 87 5.22 5.43 -2.97
N LYS A 88 5.49 4.43 -2.16
CA LYS A 88 5.22 3.03 -2.52
C LYS A 88 4.03 2.52 -1.75
N VAL A 89 3.18 1.78 -2.44
CA VAL A 89 2.05 1.07 -1.85
C VAL A 89 2.26 -0.41 -2.12
N SER A 90 2.38 -1.19 -1.05
CA SER A 90 2.70 -2.62 -1.14
C SER A 90 1.52 -3.45 -0.69
N PHE A 91 1.06 -4.34 -1.58
CA PHE A 91 0.03 -5.32 -1.28
C PHE A 91 0.68 -6.69 -1.16
N PHE A 92 0.12 -7.52 -0.28
CA PHE A 92 0.57 -8.91 -0.15
C PHE A 92 -0.63 -9.81 -0.31
N PHE A 93 -0.61 -10.63 -1.34
CA PHE A 93 -1.70 -11.57 -1.62
C PHE A 93 -1.17 -13.00 -1.57
N GLY A 94 -2.06 -13.96 -1.28
CA GLY A 94 -1.69 -15.35 -1.38
C GLY A 94 -1.28 -15.70 -2.81
N SER A 95 -0.26 -16.54 -2.97
CA SER A 95 0.22 -16.89 -4.31
C SER A 95 -0.82 -17.67 -5.13
N ASP A 96 -1.80 -18.27 -4.45
CA ASP A 96 -2.87 -19.04 -5.07
C ASP A 96 -3.90 -18.18 -5.81
N ILE A 97 -3.93 -16.88 -5.57
CA ILE A 97 -4.91 -15.99 -6.21
C ILE A 97 -4.32 -15.11 -7.30
N GLN A 98 -3.09 -15.39 -7.71
CA GLN A 98 -2.42 -14.57 -8.73
C GLN A 98 -3.24 -14.47 -10.03
N GLU A 99 -3.82 -15.56 -10.48
CA GLU A 99 -4.63 -15.55 -11.69
C GLU A 99 -5.90 -14.73 -11.55
N GLU A 100 -6.54 -14.76 -10.38
CA GLU A 100 -7.71 -13.94 -10.11
C GLU A 100 -7.37 -12.45 -10.20
N LEU A 101 -6.19 -12.07 -9.68
CA LEU A 101 -5.74 -10.69 -9.73
C LEU A 101 -5.60 -10.21 -11.17
N LEU A 102 -5.14 -11.08 -12.07
CA LEU A 102 -4.95 -10.74 -13.47
C LEU A 102 -6.28 -10.52 -14.21
N GLN A 103 -7.40 -10.96 -13.64
CA GLN A 103 -8.74 -10.76 -14.22
C GLN A 103 -9.39 -9.46 -13.76
N LEU A 104 -8.77 -8.73 -12.86
CA LEU A 104 -9.33 -7.48 -12.36
C LEU A 104 -9.23 -6.36 -13.41
N PRO A 105 -10.12 -5.35 -13.32
CA PRO A 105 -10.10 -4.22 -14.26
C PRO A 105 -8.99 -3.23 -13.89
N ILE A 106 -7.76 -3.66 -14.05
CA ILE A 106 -6.56 -2.87 -13.75
C ILE A 106 -5.76 -2.65 -15.03
N SER A 107 -4.83 -1.70 -14.98
CA SER A 107 -4.02 -1.35 -16.15
C SER A 107 -3.11 -2.51 -16.57
N GLN A 108 -2.63 -2.44 -17.81
CA GLN A 108 -1.69 -3.43 -18.33
C GLN A 108 -0.39 -3.42 -17.52
N SER A 109 0.09 -2.25 -17.11
CA SER A 109 1.30 -2.18 -16.30
C SER A 109 1.11 -2.85 -14.92
N ALA A 110 -0.08 -2.72 -14.33
CA ALA A 110 -0.37 -3.42 -13.08
C ALA A 110 -0.41 -4.92 -13.28
N LYS A 111 -0.98 -5.38 -14.39
CA LYS A 111 -1.03 -6.82 -14.71
C LYS A 111 0.36 -7.39 -14.92
N GLU A 112 1.24 -6.65 -15.58
CA GLU A 112 2.63 -7.06 -15.77
C GLU A 112 3.35 -7.18 -14.42
N LEU A 113 3.12 -6.22 -13.54
CA LEU A 113 3.70 -6.22 -12.21
C LEU A 113 3.26 -7.47 -11.43
N ILE A 114 1.98 -7.80 -11.50
CA ILE A 114 1.42 -8.98 -10.83
C ILE A 114 1.98 -10.27 -11.44
N ASN A 115 2.02 -10.32 -12.77
CA ASN A 115 2.52 -11.50 -13.48
C ASN A 115 3.98 -11.80 -13.17
N ASP A 116 4.78 -10.74 -13.00
CA ASP A 116 6.21 -10.87 -12.71
C ASP A 116 6.51 -11.09 -11.23
N ALA A 117 5.52 -10.94 -10.35
CA ALA A 117 5.72 -11.10 -8.93
C ALA A 117 6.01 -12.56 -8.59
N LYS A 118 7.01 -12.77 -7.74
CA LYS A 118 7.43 -14.13 -7.36
C LYS A 118 7.00 -14.44 -5.93
N PRO A 119 6.51 -15.66 -5.69
CA PRO A 119 6.09 -16.04 -4.35
C PRO A 119 7.23 -15.98 -3.35
N MET A 120 6.91 -15.53 -2.14
CA MET A 120 7.82 -15.48 -1.00
C MET A 120 7.23 -16.32 0.12
N GLY A 121 8.07 -16.66 1.10
CA GLY A 121 7.66 -17.44 2.25
C GLY A 121 7.88 -18.93 2.06
N LYS A 122 7.97 -19.66 3.16
CA LYS A 122 8.27 -21.10 3.14
C LYS A 122 7.01 -21.95 3.30
N THR A 123 6.15 -21.59 4.23
CA THR A 123 4.97 -22.38 4.57
C THR A 123 3.71 -21.79 3.92
N MET A 124 3.48 -20.50 4.13
CA MET A 124 2.38 -19.80 3.47
C MET A 124 3.00 -18.85 2.46
N ARG A 125 2.85 -19.19 1.19
CA ARG A 125 3.45 -18.39 0.13
C ARG A 125 2.56 -17.22 -0.26
N PHE A 126 3.17 -16.06 -0.42
CA PHE A 126 2.47 -14.85 -0.84
C PHE A 126 3.28 -14.12 -1.90
N ILE A 127 2.60 -13.28 -2.68
CA ILE A 127 3.26 -12.45 -3.69
C ILE A 127 3.17 -10.98 -3.26
N PRO A 128 4.32 -10.28 -3.23
CA PRO A 128 4.31 -8.84 -2.96
C PRO A 128 4.06 -8.09 -4.27
N ILE A 129 3.10 -7.18 -4.24
CA ILE A 129 2.79 -6.30 -5.37
C ILE A 129 3.07 -4.89 -4.92
N VAL A 130 4.11 -4.26 -5.47
CA VAL A 130 4.58 -2.96 -5.03
C VAL A 130 4.42 -1.94 -6.15
N PHE A 131 3.72 -0.85 -5.85
CA PHE A 131 3.49 0.24 -6.80
C PHE A 131 4.29 1.47 -6.39
N ASP A 132 5.01 2.06 -7.35
CA ASP A 132 5.68 3.35 -7.17
C ASP A 132 4.72 4.42 -7.70
N ILE A 133 4.27 5.31 -6.82
CA ILE A 133 3.21 6.25 -7.14
C ILE A 133 3.71 7.68 -7.07
N ALA A 134 3.55 8.40 -8.18
CA ALA A 134 3.86 9.84 -8.24
C ALA A 134 2.76 10.61 -8.98
N ASP A 135 1.89 9.93 -9.70
CA ASP A 135 0.90 10.52 -10.60
C ASP A 135 -0.50 10.00 -10.30
N GLU A 136 -1.50 10.88 -10.41
CA GLU A 136 -2.89 10.51 -10.17
C GLU A 136 -3.39 9.39 -11.08
N SER A 137 -2.85 9.26 -12.29
CA SER A 137 -3.24 8.21 -13.23
C SER A 137 -2.96 6.81 -12.71
N GLN A 138 -2.10 6.68 -11.71
CA GLN A 138 -1.73 5.40 -11.12
C GLN A 138 -2.68 4.97 -9.99
N LEU A 139 -3.53 5.87 -9.53
CA LEU A 139 -4.35 5.60 -8.34
C LEU A 139 -5.49 4.62 -8.56
N SER A 140 -6.07 4.57 -9.76
CA SER A 140 -7.23 3.71 -10.00
C SER A 140 -6.92 2.23 -9.74
N ASP A 141 -5.73 1.77 -10.12
CA ASP A 141 -5.32 0.39 -9.85
C ASP A 141 -5.27 0.10 -8.35
N LEU A 142 -4.81 1.08 -7.56
CA LEU A 142 -4.74 0.92 -6.11
C LEU A 142 -6.13 0.75 -5.50
N TYR A 143 -7.11 1.48 -6.01
CA TYR A 143 -8.47 1.38 -5.49
C TYR A 143 -9.09 0.01 -5.82
N VAL A 144 -8.87 -0.47 -7.02
CA VAL A 144 -9.37 -1.78 -7.44
C VAL A 144 -8.76 -2.88 -6.55
N LEU A 145 -7.45 -2.84 -6.35
CA LEU A 145 -6.77 -3.84 -5.52
C LEU A 145 -7.14 -3.72 -4.06
N SER A 146 -7.33 -2.50 -3.56
CA SER A 146 -7.75 -2.29 -2.17
C SER A 146 -9.13 -2.88 -1.94
N GLU A 147 -10.08 -2.63 -2.84
CA GLU A 147 -11.42 -3.19 -2.72
C GLU A 147 -11.41 -4.71 -2.83
N PHE A 148 -10.61 -5.25 -3.74
CA PHE A 148 -10.46 -6.70 -3.88
C PHE A 148 -9.91 -7.33 -2.60
N ARG A 149 -8.85 -6.73 -2.04
CA ARG A 149 -8.25 -7.21 -0.80
C ARG A 149 -9.23 -7.15 0.36
N LYS A 150 -10.02 -6.08 0.40
CA LYS A 150 -11.02 -5.85 1.44
C LYS A 150 -12.10 -6.92 1.43
N THR A 151 -12.57 -7.33 0.25
CA THR A 151 -13.66 -8.29 0.11
C THR A 151 -13.22 -9.75 0.24
N ARG A 152 -11.92 -10.03 0.16
CA ARG A 152 -11.41 -11.38 0.33
C ARG A 152 -11.32 -11.73 1.81
N VAL A 153 -11.82 -12.91 2.17
CA VAL A 153 -11.83 -13.35 3.57
C VAL A 153 -10.44 -13.76 4.03
N LYS A 154 -9.59 -14.18 3.12
CA LYS A 154 -8.23 -14.63 3.42
C LYS A 154 -7.18 -13.80 2.76
#